data_868cd7be2bae09eebd9795dd51d6a53d
#
_entry.id   868cd7be2bae09eebd9795dd51d6a53d
#
_cell.length_a   1.000
_cell.length_b   1.000
_cell.length_c   1.000
_cell.angle_alpha   90.00
_cell.angle_beta   90.00
_cell.angle_gamma   90.00
#
_symmetry.space_group_name_H-M   'P 1'
#
loop_
_entity.id
_entity.type
_entity.pdbx_description
1 polymer ?
#
loop_
_entity_poly.entity_id
_entity_poly.type
_entity_poly.pdbx_seq_one_letter_code
_entity_poly.pdbx_strand_id
1 'polypeptide(L)'
;MVSADAAVDKKAINAAFAKAPGAEMPYIANTLVSKAKKVDKAETAMEVLRVAVAKKPAVCVSVVSFICALVPDAADQIAAEAVKLTPQYTKDIARAAAKAAPAKIDKITIAILKATNVKKHQMVYNTVVAAVPSLFRTVNQAVLAGGSSDSKGVITTVGSPIAALGADGSVADSSVTFPSTAPTPVSATPGVDPARYNAP
;
A
#
# COMPACT_ATOMS: atom_id res chain seq x y z
N MET A 1 25.71 -14.40 -31.50
CA MET A 1 26.36 -13.61 -30.40
C MET A 1 25.50 -13.79 -29.19
N VAL A 2 25.88 -14.67 -28.28
CA VAL A 2 25.20 -14.89 -27.00
C VAL A 2 25.58 -13.69 -26.15
N SER A 3 24.60 -12.80 -25.89
CA SER A 3 24.75 -11.75 -24.88
C SER A 3 25.11 -12.44 -23.58
N ALA A 4 26.29 -12.15 -23.05
CA ALA A 4 26.62 -12.50 -21.69
C ALA A 4 25.58 -11.81 -20.80
N ASP A 5 24.61 -12.59 -20.35
CA ASP A 5 23.66 -12.23 -19.32
C ASP A 5 24.48 -11.61 -18.19
N ALA A 6 24.25 -10.35 -17.91
CA ALA A 6 24.79 -9.71 -16.73
C ALA A 6 24.05 -10.31 -15.54
N ALA A 7 24.43 -11.55 -15.21
CA ALA A 7 23.87 -12.26 -14.06
C ALA A 7 23.97 -11.34 -12.85
N VAL A 8 22.83 -11.08 -12.23
CA VAL A 8 22.75 -10.30 -10.99
C VAL A 8 23.82 -10.83 -10.04
N ASP A 9 24.79 -9.99 -9.67
CA ASP A 9 25.91 -10.43 -8.86
C ASP A 9 25.47 -10.69 -7.42
N LYS A 10 24.91 -11.87 -7.20
CA LYS A 10 24.44 -12.37 -5.91
C LYS A 10 25.53 -12.32 -4.84
N LYS A 11 26.78 -12.52 -5.24
CA LYS A 11 27.94 -12.49 -4.33
C LYS A 11 28.19 -11.08 -3.82
N ALA A 12 28.13 -10.08 -4.71
CA ALA A 12 28.26 -8.66 -4.31
C ALA A 12 27.09 -8.21 -3.43
N ILE A 13 25.84 -8.64 -3.76
CA ILE A 13 24.66 -8.34 -2.92
C ILE A 13 24.84 -8.96 -1.52
N ASN A 14 25.19 -10.24 -1.43
CA ASN A 14 25.41 -10.91 -0.15
C ASN A 14 26.53 -10.25 0.66
N ALA A 15 27.62 -9.84 0.02
CA ALA A 15 28.74 -9.15 0.68
C ALA A 15 28.31 -7.78 1.25
N ALA A 16 27.49 -7.03 0.51
CA ALA A 16 26.97 -5.74 0.95
C ALA A 16 26.10 -5.86 2.22
N PHE A 17 25.32 -6.94 2.34
CA PHE A 17 24.48 -7.18 3.52
C PHE A 17 25.17 -7.93 4.65
N ALA A 18 26.38 -8.49 4.43
CA ALA A 18 27.03 -9.39 5.39
C ALA A 18 27.30 -8.75 6.76
N LYS A 19 27.71 -7.47 6.76
CA LYS A 19 28.06 -6.72 7.97
C LYS A 19 27.12 -5.55 8.26
N ALA A 20 26.03 -5.40 7.48
CA ALA A 20 25.13 -4.27 7.58
C ALA A 20 24.24 -4.36 8.83
N PRO A 21 24.17 -3.30 9.66
CA PRO A 21 23.17 -3.21 10.70
C PRO A 21 21.78 -3.13 10.06
N GLY A 22 20.75 -3.64 10.78
CA GLY A 22 19.38 -3.70 10.24
C GLY A 22 18.82 -2.35 9.80
N ALA A 23 19.19 -1.28 10.48
CA ALA A 23 18.76 0.08 10.16
C ALA A 23 19.30 0.58 8.80
N GLU A 24 20.47 0.12 8.38
CA GLU A 24 21.09 0.52 7.12
C GLU A 24 20.67 -0.35 5.92
N MET A 25 20.14 -1.54 6.17
CA MET A 25 19.76 -2.47 5.11
C MET A 25 18.82 -1.86 4.05
N PRO A 26 17.80 -1.07 4.38
CA PRO A 26 16.93 -0.45 3.38
C PRO A 26 17.69 0.56 2.49
N TYR A 27 18.67 1.28 3.05
CA TYR A 27 19.50 2.21 2.30
C TYR A 27 20.45 1.47 1.35
N ILE A 28 21.06 0.39 1.82
CA ILE A 28 21.92 -0.48 0.98
C ILE A 28 21.10 -1.08 -0.16
N ALA A 29 19.89 -1.58 0.14
CA ALA A 29 18.97 -2.08 -0.87
C ALA A 29 18.65 -1.03 -1.94
N ASN A 30 18.33 0.19 -1.50
CA ASN A 30 18.09 1.32 -2.40
C ASN A 30 19.29 1.61 -3.29
N THR A 31 20.49 1.65 -2.73
CA THR A 31 21.74 1.92 -3.45
C THR A 31 22.07 0.85 -4.49
N LEU A 32 21.91 -0.43 -4.14
CA LEU A 32 22.17 -1.56 -5.05
C LEU A 32 21.20 -1.53 -6.24
N VAL A 33 19.91 -1.36 -5.97
CA VAL A 33 18.89 -1.31 -7.03
C VAL A 33 19.03 -0.05 -7.90
N SER A 34 19.38 1.09 -7.31
CA SER A 34 19.60 2.34 -8.07
C SER A 34 20.77 2.23 -9.05
N LYS A 35 21.83 1.53 -8.67
CA LYS A 35 23.03 1.32 -9.51
C LYS A 35 22.83 0.26 -10.58
N ALA A 36 21.82 -0.59 -10.48
CA ALA A 36 21.54 -1.62 -11.46
C ALA A 36 21.14 -1.02 -12.82
N LYS A 37 21.52 -1.69 -13.89
CA LYS A 37 21.09 -1.32 -15.25
C LYS A 37 19.56 -1.42 -15.35
N LYS A 38 18.95 -0.58 -16.18
CA LYS A 38 17.49 -0.52 -16.32
C LYS A 38 16.85 -1.88 -16.62
N VAL A 39 17.51 -2.70 -17.43
CA VAL A 39 17.06 -4.04 -17.82
C VAL A 39 17.08 -5.01 -16.62
N ASP A 40 18.12 -4.94 -15.80
CA ASP A 40 18.36 -5.87 -14.68
C ASP A 40 17.74 -5.38 -13.36
N LYS A 41 17.13 -4.20 -13.38
CA LYS A 41 16.66 -3.52 -12.16
C LYS A 41 15.63 -4.32 -11.39
N ALA A 42 14.67 -4.91 -12.09
CA ALA A 42 13.63 -5.73 -11.48
C ALA A 42 14.19 -7.01 -10.85
N GLU A 43 15.08 -7.70 -11.56
CA GLU A 43 15.72 -8.91 -11.06
C GLU A 43 16.65 -8.61 -9.88
N THR A 44 17.45 -7.54 -9.99
CA THR A 44 18.28 -7.06 -8.87
C THR A 44 17.43 -6.73 -7.65
N ALA A 45 16.30 -6.06 -7.82
CA ALA A 45 15.38 -5.73 -6.74
C ALA A 45 14.84 -6.97 -6.03
N MET A 46 14.47 -8.00 -6.80
CA MET A 46 14.00 -9.27 -6.25
C MET A 46 15.09 -10.00 -5.46
N GLU A 47 16.32 -10.05 -5.98
CA GLU A 47 17.43 -10.71 -5.30
C GLU A 47 17.85 -9.94 -4.05
N VAL A 48 17.92 -8.61 -4.11
CA VAL A 48 18.17 -7.74 -2.95
C VAL A 48 17.13 -7.96 -1.87
N LEU A 49 15.83 -8.07 -2.23
CA LEU A 49 14.77 -8.36 -1.28
C LEU A 49 15.01 -9.72 -0.59
N ARG A 50 15.28 -10.78 -1.36
CA ARG A 50 15.52 -12.12 -0.83
C ARG A 50 16.68 -12.16 0.16
N VAL A 51 17.80 -11.55 -0.22
CA VAL A 51 19.01 -11.51 0.63
C VAL A 51 18.75 -10.69 1.90
N ALA A 52 18.13 -9.51 1.79
CA ALA A 52 17.84 -8.66 2.95
C ALA A 52 16.90 -9.38 3.95
N VAL A 53 15.84 -10.01 3.45
CA VAL A 53 14.86 -10.74 4.27
C VAL A 53 15.47 -11.98 4.90
N ALA A 54 16.30 -12.73 4.18
CA ALA A 54 17.01 -13.90 4.72
C ALA A 54 17.94 -13.52 5.87
N LYS A 55 18.57 -12.33 5.81
CA LYS A 55 19.43 -11.83 6.90
C LYS A 55 18.63 -11.30 8.09
N LYS A 56 17.62 -10.48 7.82
CA LYS A 56 16.76 -9.85 8.85
C LYS A 56 15.32 -9.70 8.36
N PRO A 57 14.42 -10.63 8.67
CA PRO A 57 13.02 -10.55 8.23
C PRO A 57 12.30 -9.24 8.61
N ALA A 58 12.67 -8.64 9.75
CA ALA A 58 12.06 -7.41 10.24
C ALA A 58 12.28 -6.18 9.32
N VAL A 59 13.30 -6.19 8.46
CA VAL A 59 13.56 -5.06 7.53
C VAL A 59 12.73 -5.15 6.24
N CYS A 60 11.98 -6.24 6.04
CA CYS A 60 11.22 -6.53 4.82
C CYS A 60 10.35 -5.34 4.39
N VAL A 61 9.55 -4.78 5.31
CA VAL A 61 8.61 -3.69 5.02
C VAL A 61 9.32 -2.45 4.50
N SER A 62 10.42 -2.05 5.16
CA SER A 62 11.20 -0.88 4.75
C SER A 62 11.90 -1.10 3.40
N VAL A 63 12.46 -2.29 3.20
CA VAL A 63 13.10 -2.66 1.91
C VAL A 63 12.07 -2.63 0.79
N VAL A 64 10.88 -3.22 0.98
CA VAL A 64 9.78 -3.20 -0.01
C VAL A 64 9.38 -1.77 -0.35
N SER A 65 9.23 -0.89 0.65
CA SER A 65 8.88 0.51 0.42
C SER A 65 9.86 1.21 -0.53
N PHE A 66 11.17 1.04 -0.30
CA PHE A 66 12.20 1.68 -1.13
C PHE A 66 12.28 1.07 -2.53
N ILE A 67 12.29 -0.27 -2.63
CA ILE A 67 12.46 -0.91 -3.95
C ILE A 67 11.21 -0.75 -4.83
N CYS A 68 9.98 -0.80 -4.28
CA CYS A 68 8.77 -0.55 -5.07
C CYS A 68 8.71 0.89 -5.60
N ALA A 69 9.23 1.87 -4.87
CA ALA A 69 9.35 3.24 -5.36
C ALA A 69 10.36 3.38 -6.51
N LEU A 70 11.47 2.62 -6.47
CA LEU A 70 12.50 2.62 -7.51
C LEU A 70 12.11 1.84 -8.77
N VAL A 71 11.33 0.78 -8.62
CA VAL A 71 10.95 -0.15 -9.68
C VAL A 71 9.44 -0.38 -9.65
N PRO A 72 8.63 0.65 -9.92
CA PRO A 72 7.18 0.55 -9.83
C PRO A 72 6.58 -0.47 -10.81
N ASP A 73 7.26 -0.74 -11.93
CA ASP A 73 6.80 -1.72 -12.92
C ASP A 73 6.88 -3.18 -12.43
N ALA A 74 7.73 -3.47 -11.44
CA ALA A 74 7.84 -4.79 -10.82
C ALA A 74 7.31 -4.80 -9.37
N ALA A 75 6.63 -3.74 -8.93
CA ALA A 75 6.18 -3.60 -7.55
C ALA A 75 5.18 -4.70 -7.13
N ASP A 76 4.37 -5.20 -8.06
CA ASP A 76 3.46 -6.32 -7.85
C ASP A 76 4.21 -7.63 -7.53
N GLN A 77 5.26 -7.94 -8.32
CA GLN A 77 6.08 -9.12 -8.11
C GLN A 77 6.88 -9.03 -6.81
N ILE A 78 7.48 -7.85 -6.55
CA ILE A 78 8.23 -7.57 -5.32
C ILE A 78 7.34 -7.73 -4.09
N ALA A 79 6.14 -7.16 -4.11
CA ALA A 79 5.19 -7.26 -3.00
C ALA A 79 4.70 -8.70 -2.77
N ALA A 80 4.39 -9.43 -3.84
CA ALA A 80 3.99 -10.84 -3.75
C ALA A 80 5.10 -11.72 -3.18
N GLU A 81 6.33 -11.53 -3.61
CA GLU A 81 7.49 -12.27 -3.09
C GLU A 81 7.75 -11.94 -1.63
N ALA A 82 7.69 -10.66 -1.24
CA ALA A 82 7.83 -10.23 0.15
C ALA A 82 6.81 -10.90 1.07
N VAL A 83 5.55 -11.00 0.63
CA VAL A 83 4.47 -11.66 1.40
C VAL A 83 4.72 -13.16 1.54
N LYS A 84 5.25 -13.83 0.51
CA LYS A 84 5.63 -15.25 0.57
C LYS A 84 6.77 -15.48 1.56
N LEU A 85 7.79 -14.61 1.55
CA LEU A 85 8.94 -14.70 2.43
C LEU A 85 8.60 -14.36 3.90
N THR A 86 7.68 -13.42 4.11
CA THR A 86 7.34 -12.92 5.45
C THR A 86 5.83 -12.75 5.64
N PRO A 87 5.05 -13.84 5.71
CA PRO A 87 3.59 -13.79 5.76
C PRO A 87 3.03 -13.12 7.02
N GLN A 88 3.83 -12.98 8.09
CA GLN A 88 3.47 -12.24 9.30
C GLN A 88 3.38 -10.72 9.08
N TYR A 89 4.13 -10.18 8.12
CA TYR A 89 4.12 -8.75 7.79
C TYR A 89 3.21 -8.39 6.61
N THR A 90 2.32 -9.29 6.16
CA THR A 90 1.44 -9.09 4.99
C THR A 90 0.73 -7.74 5.00
N LYS A 91 0.17 -7.33 6.14
CA LYS A 91 -0.53 -6.04 6.30
C LYS A 91 0.38 -4.85 6.02
N ASP A 92 1.57 -4.86 6.60
CA ASP A 92 2.50 -3.74 6.49
C ASP A 92 3.17 -3.70 5.12
N ILE A 93 3.45 -4.87 4.52
CA ILE A 93 3.94 -4.99 3.13
C ILE A 93 2.89 -4.43 2.16
N ALA A 94 1.62 -4.81 2.30
CA ALA A 94 0.54 -4.30 1.45
C ALA A 94 0.42 -2.77 1.52
N ARG A 95 0.49 -2.22 2.74
CA ARG A 95 0.48 -0.77 2.96
C ARG A 95 1.69 -0.08 2.34
N ALA A 96 2.89 -0.63 2.54
CA ALA A 96 4.14 -0.06 2.05
C ALA A 96 4.19 -0.06 0.52
N ALA A 97 3.87 -1.18 -0.12
CA ALA A 97 3.85 -1.31 -1.57
C ALA A 97 2.80 -0.40 -2.23
N ALA A 98 1.58 -0.32 -1.68
CA ALA A 98 0.52 0.54 -2.17
C ALA A 98 0.90 2.03 -2.13
N LYS A 99 1.57 2.48 -1.06
CA LYS A 99 2.06 3.86 -0.94
C LYS A 99 3.26 4.14 -1.82
N ALA A 100 4.14 3.16 -2.01
CA ALA A 100 5.38 3.33 -2.79
C ALA A 100 5.12 3.38 -4.32
N ALA A 101 4.12 2.63 -4.81
CA ALA A 101 3.79 2.57 -6.23
C ALA A 101 2.27 2.65 -6.49
N PRO A 102 1.62 3.79 -6.17
CA PRO A 102 0.17 3.94 -6.28
C PRO A 102 -0.35 3.77 -7.72
N ALA A 103 0.45 4.09 -8.72
CA ALA A 103 0.10 3.91 -10.13
C ALA A 103 -0.08 2.43 -10.55
N LYS A 104 0.39 1.49 -9.75
CA LYS A 104 0.29 0.03 -9.99
C LYS A 104 -0.53 -0.68 -8.92
N ILE A 105 -1.35 0.06 -8.19
CA ILE A 105 -2.11 -0.46 -7.04
C ILE A 105 -3.03 -1.62 -7.39
N ASP A 106 -3.58 -1.62 -8.61
CA ASP A 106 -4.38 -2.68 -9.20
C ASP A 106 -3.61 -4.01 -9.22
N LYS A 107 -2.43 -4.01 -9.84
CA LYS A 107 -1.57 -5.19 -9.97
C LYS A 107 -1.01 -5.63 -8.62
N ILE A 108 -0.56 -4.68 -7.80
CA ILE A 108 -0.05 -4.95 -6.44
C ILE A 108 -1.11 -5.64 -5.60
N THR A 109 -2.35 -5.13 -5.61
CA THR A 109 -3.44 -5.72 -4.83
C THR A 109 -3.70 -7.16 -5.24
N ILE A 110 -3.86 -7.41 -6.54
CA ILE A 110 -4.11 -8.76 -7.07
C ILE A 110 -2.94 -9.70 -6.75
N ALA A 111 -1.71 -9.25 -6.92
CA ALA A 111 -0.52 -10.07 -6.69
C ALA A 111 -0.40 -10.47 -5.21
N ILE A 112 -0.67 -9.55 -4.27
CA ILE A 112 -0.69 -9.84 -2.84
C ILE A 112 -1.83 -10.79 -2.48
N LEU A 113 -3.05 -10.58 -3.01
CA LEU A 113 -4.19 -11.48 -2.77
C LEU A 113 -3.87 -12.91 -3.24
N LYS A 114 -3.27 -13.07 -4.43
CA LYS A 114 -2.84 -14.38 -4.95
C LYS A 114 -1.73 -15.03 -4.12
N ALA A 115 -0.85 -14.23 -3.52
CA ALA A 115 0.25 -14.72 -2.69
C ALA A 115 -0.16 -15.02 -1.24
N THR A 116 -1.38 -14.64 -0.85
CA THR A 116 -1.85 -14.68 0.54
C THR A 116 -2.98 -15.70 0.69
N ASN A 117 -3.14 -16.24 1.90
CA ASN A 117 -4.27 -17.12 2.22
C ASN A 117 -5.59 -16.32 2.19
N VAL A 118 -6.67 -16.96 1.72
CA VAL A 118 -8.03 -16.40 1.60
C VAL A 118 -8.49 -15.71 2.88
N LYS A 119 -8.19 -16.28 4.05
CA LYS A 119 -8.55 -15.70 5.37
C LYS A 119 -7.97 -14.29 5.60
N LYS A 120 -6.92 -13.92 4.88
CA LYS A 120 -6.28 -12.60 4.98
C LYS A 120 -6.72 -11.62 3.88
N HIS A 121 -7.51 -12.06 2.90
CA HIS A 121 -7.89 -11.22 1.75
C HIS A 121 -8.62 -9.94 2.20
N GLN A 122 -9.56 -10.06 3.15
CA GLN A 122 -10.28 -8.91 3.72
C GLN A 122 -9.32 -7.90 4.34
N MET A 123 -8.34 -8.38 5.12
CA MET A 123 -7.34 -7.52 5.76
C MET A 123 -6.46 -6.82 4.72
N VAL A 124 -6.01 -7.53 3.68
CA VAL A 124 -5.21 -6.96 2.59
C VAL A 124 -5.99 -5.88 1.87
N TYR A 125 -7.21 -6.17 1.43
CA TYR A 125 -8.08 -5.21 0.76
C TYR A 125 -8.28 -3.94 1.58
N ASN A 126 -8.72 -4.07 2.83
CA ASN A 126 -8.94 -2.92 3.72
C ASN A 126 -7.67 -2.11 3.95
N THR A 127 -6.52 -2.79 4.02
CA THR A 127 -5.22 -2.12 4.22
C THR A 127 -4.81 -1.32 2.99
N VAL A 128 -5.00 -1.86 1.80
CA VAL A 128 -4.67 -1.17 0.54
C VAL A 128 -5.58 0.04 0.34
N VAL A 129 -6.89 -0.13 0.54
CA VAL A 129 -7.87 0.96 0.45
C VAL A 129 -7.57 2.07 1.46
N ALA A 130 -7.26 1.71 2.70
CA ALA A 130 -6.89 2.68 3.74
C ALA A 130 -5.54 3.38 3.45
N ALA A 131 -4.62 2.72 2.74
CA ALA A 131 -3.33 3.30 2.39
C ALA A 131 -3.44 4.38 1.29
N VAL A 132 -4.36 4.20 0.34
CA VAL A 132 -4.58 5.11 -0.80
C VAL A 132 -6.08 5.24 -1.08
N PRO A 133 -6.82 5.99 -0.25
CA PRO A 133 -8.28 6.09 -0.35
C PRO A 133 -8.77 6.66 -1.70
N SER A 134 -8.00 7.55 -2.32
CA SER A 134 -8.31 8.13 -3.63
C SER A 134 -8.39 7.10 -4.77
N LEU A 135 -7.76 5.94 -4.62
CA LEU A 135 -7.74 4.87 -5.62
C LEU A 135 -8.69 3.71 -5.30
N PHE A 136 -9.63 3.93 -4.37
CA PHE A 136 -10.61 2.91 -3.97
C PHE A 136 -11.33 2.26 -5.17
N ARG A 137 -11.80 3.07 -6.14
CA ARG A 137 -12.47 2.56 -7.34
C ARG A 137 -11.58 1.65 -8.18
N THR A 138 -10.31 2.04 -8.35
CA THR A 138 -9.32 1.25 -9.10
C THR A 138 -9.07 -0.09 -8.43
N VAL A 139 -8.91 -0.10 -7.09
CA VAL A 139 -8.73 -1.33 -6.32
C VAL A 139 -9.94 -2.25 -6.45
N ASN A 140 -11.16 -1.72 -6.34
CA ASN A 140 -12.39 -2.49 -6.50
C ASN A 140 -12.51 -3.12 -7.89
N GLN A 141 -12.31 -2.32 -8.94
CA GLN A 141 -12.36 -2.80 -10.31
C GLN A 141 -11.31 -3.89 -10.56
N ALA A 142 -10.10 -3.72 -10.04
CA ALA A 142 -9.03 -4.70 -10.16
C ALA A 142 -9.42 -6.03 -9.50
N VAL A 143 -9.91 -6.00 -8.26
CA VAL A 143 -10.31 -7.22 -7.53
C VAL A 143 -11.49 -7.91 -8.19
N LEU A 144 -12.47 -7.16 -8.72
CA LEU A 144 -13.60 -7.72 -9.45
C LEU A 144 -13.18 -8.36 -10.78
N ALA A 145 -12.23 -7.75 -11.50
CA ALA A 145 -11.76 -8.22 -12.79
C ALA A 145 -10.74 -9.37 -12.67
N GLY A 146 -9.75 -9.23 -11.80
CA GLY A 146 -8.58 -10.11 -11.73
C GLY A 146 -8.48 -10.97 -10.47
N GLY A 147 -9.34 -10.75 -9.48
CA GLY A 147 -9.38 -11.53 -8.25
C GLY A 147 -9.99 -12.92 -8.44
N SER A 148 -9.58 -13.88 -7.60
CA SER A 148 -10.27 -15.16 -7.46
C SER A 148 -11.69 -14.99 -6.92
N SER A 149 -12.55 -16.01 -7.03
CA SER A 149 -13.90 -15.99 -6.46
C SER A 149 -13.91 -15.57 -4.98
N ASP A 150 -12.93 -16.07 -4.22
CA ASP A 150 -12.76 -15.75 -2.80
C ASP A 150 -12.38 -14.29 -2.56
N SER A 151 -11.54 -13.71 -3.44
CA SER A 151 -11.17 -12.30 -3.38
C SER A 151 -12.33 -11.38 -3.75
N LYS A 152 -13.22 -11.80 -4.66
CA LYS A 152 -14.41 -11.04 -5.03
C LYS A 152 -15.42 -10.97 -3.89
N GLY A 153 -15.54 -12.05 -3.09
CA GLY A 153 -16.36 -12.08 -1.89
C GLY A 153 -16.00 -11.00 -0.85
N VAL A 154 -14.76 -10.56 -0.83
CA VAL A 154 -14.30 -9.48 0.06
C VAL A 154 -15.03 -8.17 -0.18
N ILE A 155 -15.29 -7.82 -1.44
CA ILE A 155 -15.98 -6.56 -1.80
C ILE A 155 -17.43 -6.57 -1.37
N THR A 156 -18.11 -7.72 -1.50
CA THR A 156 -19.51 -7.89 -1.08
C THR A 156 -19.67 -7.81 0.43
N THR A 157 -18.70 -8.28 1.20
CA THR A 157 -18.77 -8.29 2.68
C THR A 157 -18.49 -6.90 3.29
N VAL A 158 -17.74 -6.03 2.60
CA VAL A 158 -17.34 -4.70 3.11
C VAL A 158 -18.40 -3.62 2.80
N GLY A 159 -19.65 -3.98 2.55
CA GLY A 159 -20.70 -2.99 2.34
C GLY A 159 -20.22 -1.81 1.49
N SER A 160 -20.02 -2.04 0.19
CA SER A 160 -19.51 -0.99 -0.70
C SER A 160 -20.39 0.26 -0.57
N PRO A 161 -19.83 1.43 -0.27
CA PRO A 161 -20.58 2.67 -0.44
C PRO A 161 -21.04 2.87 -1.89
N ILE A 162 -20.57 2.02 -2.83
CA ILE A 162 -21.03 1.97 -4.24
C ILE A 162 -22.31 1.13 -4.39
N ALA A 163 -22.66 0.26 -3.47
CA ALA A 163 -23.96 -0.45 -3.52
C ALA A 163 -25.15 0.51 -3.34
N ALA A 164 -24.90 1.73 -2.86
CA ALA A 164 -25.91 2.79 -2.77
C ALA A 164 -26.03 3.64 -4.05
N LEU A 165 -25.13 3.43 -5.03
CA LEU A 165 -25.28 4.01 -6.36
C LEU A 165 -25.94 2.94 -7.24
N GLY A 166 -27.22 3.09 -7.49
CA GLY A 166 -27.94 2.28 -8.47
C GLY A 166 -27.21 2.28 -9.81
N ALA A 167 -27.41 1.23 -10.59
CA ALA A 167 -26.79 1.06 -11.92
C ALA A 167 -27.11 2.20 -12.92
N ASP A 168 -28.04 3.06 -12.57
CA ASP A 168 -28.50 4.24 -13.32
C ASP A 168 -27.93 5.57 -12.80
N GLY A 169 -27.02 5.54 -11.80
CA GLY A 169 -26.43 6.76 -11.24
C GLY A 169 -27.37 7.57 -10.32
N SER A 170 -28.58 7.09 -10.06
CA SER A 170 -29.48 7.72 -9.09
C SER A 170 -29.05 7.36 -7.66
N VAL A 171 -28.88 8.37 -6.83
CA VAL A 171 -28.71 8.18 -5.38
C VAL A 171 -30.01 7.66 -4.82
N ALA A 172 -30.04 6.37 -4.43
CA ALA A 172 -31.12 5.93 -3.56
C ALA A 172 -31.08 6.79 -2.30
N ASP A 173 -32.14 7.54 -2.08
CA ASP A 173 -32.32 8.41 -0.91
C ASP A 173 -32.34 7.55 0.37
N SER A 174 -31.15 7.18 0.82
CA SER A 174 -30.98 6.69 2.17
C SER A 174 -30.90 7.93 3.02
N SER A 175 -32.05 8.35 3.53
CA SER A 175 -32.18 9.41 4.53
C SER A 175 -31.30 9.07 5.73
N VAL A 176 -30.02 9.45 5.65
CA VAL A 176 -29.16 9.60 6.79
C VAL A 176 -29.70 10.80 7.53
N THR A 177 -30.62 10.54 8.45
CA THR A 177 -31.08 11.54 9.42
C THR A 177 -29.88 11.85 10.29
N PHE A 178 -29.13 12.87 9.91
CA PHE A 178 -28.21 13.51 10.86
C PHE A 178 -29.10 14.07 11.98
N PRO A 179 -28.83 13.75 13.26
CA PRO A 179 -29.50 14.44 14.34
C PRO A 179 -29.19 15.93 14.16
N SER A 180 -30.17 16.70 13.77
CA SER A 180 -30.10 18.15 13.73
C SER A 180 -30.03 18.62 15.18
N THR A 181 -28.86 18.62 15.77
CA THR A 181 -28.55 19.47 16.90
C THR A 181 -28.36 20.88 16.35
N ALA A 182 -29.45 21.55 16.07
CA ALA A 182 -29.43 22.98 15.93
C ALA A 182 -28.74 23.54 17.19
N PRO A 183 -27.69 24.38 17.06
CA PRO A 183 -27.12 25.02 18.23
C PRO A 183 -28.22 25.83 18.87
N THR A 184 -28.57 25.49 20.10
CA THR A 184 -29.44 26.31 20.95
C THR A 184 -28.87 27.72 20.96
N PRO A 185 -29.67 28.78 20.63
CA PRO A 185 -29.19 30.12 20.73
C PRO A 185 -28.82 30.36 22.18
N VAL A 186 -27.53 30.58 22.42
CA VAL A 186 -27.03 31.03 23.75
C VAL A 186 -27.71 32.32 24.03
N SER A 187 -28.56 32.32 25.05
CA SER A 187 -29.22 33.52 25.57
C SER A 187 -28.14 34.55 25.87
N ALA A 188 -28.21 35.69 25.20
CA ALA A 188 -27.28 36.77 25.39
C ALA A 188 -27.33 37.19 26.86
N THR A 189 -26.23 37.03 27.56
CA THR A 189 -26.07 37.54 28.92
C THR A 189 -26.06 39.07 28.81
N PRO A 190 -27.02 39.81 29.41
CA PRO A 190 -26.99 41.25 29.39
C PRO A 190 -25.88 41.69 30.36
N GLY A 191 -24.85 42.34 29.87
CA GLY A 191 -23.87 42.96 30.76
C GLY A 191 -22.44 43.13 30.27
N VAL A 192 -22.13 42.91 28.99
CA VAL A 192 -20.81 43.26 28.48
C VAL A 192 -20.91 44.49 27.59
N ASP A 193 -20.54 45.65 28.15
CA ASP A 193 -20.47 46.93 27.47
C ASP A 193 -19.31 46.92 26.45
N PRO A 194 -19.58 47.01 25.12
CA PRO A 194 -18.54 46.96 24.10
C PRO A 194 -17.63 48.21 24.08
N ALA A 195 -17.94 49.25 24.87
CA ALA A 195 -17.15 50.49 24.92
C ALA A 195 -15.83 50.35 25.71
N ARG A 196 -15.55 49.23 26.36
CA ARG A 196 -14.33 49.05 27.18
C ARG A 196 -13.10 48.55 26.43
N TYR A 197 -13.20 48.27 25.15
CA TYR A 197 -12.06 47.75 24.36
C TYR A 197 -11.41 48.72 23.39
N ASN A 198 -11.78 50.01 23.44
CA ASN A 198 -11.10 51.08 22.71
C ASN A 198 -10.50 52.08 23.70
N ALA A 199 -9.33 51.78 24.23
CA ALA A 199 -8.43 52.74 24.83
C ALA A 199 -7.04 52.59 24.20
N PRO A 200 -6.35 53.69 23.83
CA PRO A 200 -5.11 53.72 23.07
C PRO A 200 -3.92 53.13 23.81
#